data_dc8f5ff6b3e4d92d2c5f3ac0d1aaac65
#
_entry.id   dc8f5ff6b3e4d92d2c5f3ac0d1aaac65
#
_cell.length_a   1.000
_cell.length_b   1.000
_cell.length_c   1.000
_cell.angle_alpha   90.00
_cell.angle_beta   90.00
_cell.angle_gamma   90.00
#
_symmetry.space_group_name_H-M   'P 1'
#
loop_
_entity.id
_entity.type
_entity.pdbx_description
1 polymer ?
#
loop_
_entity_poly.entity_id
_entity_poly.type
_entity_poly.pdbx_seq_one_letter_code
_entity_poly.pdbx_strand_id
1 'polypeptide(L)'
;QHHEEDMDLMLEMGVNAMRLAHYQQDEYMYQLTDQSGILVWAEIPFVGPGGYADKGFIDLPALKENGRQQLVELIRQNFNHPSIVCWGLFNELKEEGDNPIPYIRELNQLAHQEDTTRPTTSASNQGGSLNFLTDLIAWNRYDGWYGSTPKTLADFLDSTHRKHPELRLGISEYGAGASIYHQQDTLKQPAPAGYWHPENWQTYYHIENWKIIHERPFVWGSFVWNMFDFGAAHRREGDRPGINDKGLVTFDRKVRKDAFYFYQANWNTTQPVLHLAGAQNRNSDY
;
A
#
# COMPACT_ATOMS: atom_id res chain seq x y z
N GLN A 1 -15.08 6.74 16.34
CA GLN A 1 -14.99 5.38 16.93
C GLN A 1 -14.22 4.42 16.03
N HIS A 2 -14.59 4.23 14.73
CA HIS A 2 -13.89 3.28 13.85
C HIS A 2 -12.46 3.75 13.51
N HIS A 3 -12.24 5.05 13.30
CA HIS A 3 -10.88 5.58 13.06
C HIS A 3 -9.98 5.41 14.28
N GLU A 4 -10.52 5.53 15.48
CA GLU A 4 -9.77 5.30 16.73
C GLU A 4 -9.39 3.82 16.85
N GLU A 5 -10.34 2.90 16.61
CA GLU A 5 -10.08 1.46 16.61
C GLU A 5 -9.00 1.05 15.58
N ASP A 6 -9.08 1.61 14.37
CA ASP A 6 -8.09 1.37 13.33
C ASP A 6 -6.71 1.92 13.73
N MET A 7 -6.68 3.12 14.35
CA MET A 7 -5.45 3.75 14.85
C MET A 7 -4.83 2.94 15.99
N ASP A 8 -5.63 2.48 16.95
CA ASP A 8 -5.16 1.67 18.08
C ASP A 8 -4.48 0.38 17.60
N LEU A 9 -5.05 -0.29 16.59
CA LEU A 9 -4.46 -1.48 15.98
C LEU A 9 -3.15 -1.19 15.25
N MET A 10 -3.04 -0.04 14.58
CA MET A 10 -1.80 0.36 13.91
C MET A 10 -0.70 0.68 14.93
N LEU A 11 -1.04 1.39 16.00
CA LEU A 11 -0.11 1.70 17.09
C LEU A 11 0.33 0.43 17.84
N GLU A 12 -0.60 -0.49 18.07
CA GLU A 12 -0.30 -1.80 18.66
C GLU A 12 0.73 -2.57 17.81
N MET A 13 0.60 -2.53 16.49
CA MET A 13 1.54 -3.19 15.57
C MET A 13 2.89 -2.46 15.50
N GLY A 14 2.96 -1.18 15.86
CA GLY A 14 4.17 -0.37 15.78
C GLY A 14 4.34 0.34 14.44
N VAL A 15 3.22 0.64 13.75
CA VAL A 15 3.22 1.43 12.51
C VAL A 15 3.77 2.83 12.78
N ASN A 16 4.67 3.30 11.93
CA ASN A 16 5.24 4.66 11.97
C ASN A 16 4.85 5.51 10.76
N ALA A 17 4.32 4.90 9.71
CA ALA A 17 3.85 5.59 8.52
C ALA A 17 2.67 4.87 7.88
N MET A 18 1.77 5.61 7.26
CA MET A 18 0.66 5.07 6.48
C MET A 18 0.50 5.77 5.15
N ARG A 19 0.08 5.02 4.16
CA ARG A 19 -0.41 5.54 2.89
C ARG A 19 -1.93 5.48 2.89
N LEU A 20 -2.58 6.61 2.80
CA LEU A 20 -4.02 6.72 2.76
C LEU A 20 -4.52 6.60 1.32
N ALA A 21 -4.47 5.37 0.82
CA ALA A 21 -4.85 5.04 -0.55
C ALA A 21 -6.38 4.93 -0.69
N HIS A 22 -6.98 5.42 -1.77
CA HIS A 22 -6.38 6.13 -2.91
C HIS A 22 -7.03 7.51 -3.06
N TYR A 23 -7.45 8.16 -1.99
CA TYR A 23 -8.19 9.42 -1.97
C TYR A 23 -8.08 10.09 -0.60
N GLN A 24 -8.45 11.37 -0.56
CA GLN A 24 -8.51 12.13 0.68
C GLN A 24 -9.39 11.43 1.71
N GLN A 25 -8.88 11.33 2.93
CA GLN A 25 -9.59 10.73 4.06
C GLN A 25 -10.36 11.79 4.85
N ASP A 26 -11.12 11.32 5.86
CA ASP A 26 -11.79 12.17 6.83
C ASP A 26 -10.75 12.97 7.65
N GLU A 27 -11.05 14.23 7.93
CA GLU A 27 -10.17 15.13 8.69
C GLU A 27 -9.76 14.54 10.04
N TYR A 28 -10.65 13.80 10.67
CA TYR A 28 -10.38 13.18 11.96
C TYR A 28 -9.25 12.14 11.88
N MET A 29 -9.09 11.45 10.76
CA MET A 29 -7.96 10.55 10.57
C MET A 29 -6.63 11.31 10.60
N TYR A 30 -6.54 12.46 9.94
CA TYR A 30 -5.32 13.29 9.98
C TYR A 30 -5.05 13.85 11.39
N GLN A 31 -6.10 14.23 12.14
CA GLN A 31 -5.94 14.64 13.53
C GLN A 31 -5.37 13.51 14.40
N LEU A 32 -5.85 12.29 14.21
CA LEU A 32 -5.33 11.12 14.93
C LEU A 32 -3.87 10.82 14.57
N THR A 33 -3.49 10.92 13.28
CA THR A 33 -2.09 10.74 12.88
C THR A 33 -1.16 11.82 13.41
N ASP A 34 -1.61 13.08 13.46
CA ASP A 34 -0.87 14.17 14.10
C ASP A 34 -0.60 13.90 15.57
N GLN A 35 -1.63 13.45 16.31
CA GLN A 35 -1.53 13.14 17.74
C GLN A 35 -0.64 11.92 18.01
N SER A 36 -0.66 10.96 17.12
CA SER A 36 0.06 9.68 17.27
C SER A 36 1.48 9.70 16.71
N GLY A 37 1.86 10.76 15.98
CA GLY A 37 3.17 10.86 15.32
C GLY A 37 3.37 9.90 14.16
N ILE A 38 2.27 9.43 13.53
CA ILE A 38 2.32 8.57 12.34
C ILE A 38 2.46 9.43 11.09
N LEU A 39 3.48 9.16 10.27
CA LEU A 39 3.71 9.85 9.01
C LEU A 39 2.66 9.44 7.96
N VAL A 40 2.20 10.38 7.18
CA VAL A 40 1.12 10.16 6.20
C VAL A 40 1.56 10.50 4.79
N TRP A 41 1.34 9.57 3.89
CA TRP A 41 1.27 9.80 2.45
C TRP A 41 -0.22 9.99 2.09
N ALA A 42 -0.62 11.23 1.76
CA ALA A 42 -1.96 11.57 1.29
C ALA A 42 -1.97 11.70 -0.24
N GLU A 43 -3.01 11.19 -0.91
CA GLU A 43 -3.06 11.16 -2.37
C GLU A 43 -4.43 11.51 -2.96
N ILE A 44 -4.43 11.94 -4.23
CA ILE A 44 -5.64 12.15 -5.02
C ILE A 44 -6.07 10.84 -5.70
N PRO A 45 -7.38 10.64 -6.03
CA PRO A 45 -7.90 9.41 -6.62
C PRO A 45 -7.59 9.28 -8.13
N PHE A 46 -6.35 9.52 -8.53
CA PHE A 46 -5.92 9.34 -9.91
C PHE A 46 -5.38 7.92 -10.12
N VAL A 47 -6.30 6.95 -10.23
CA VAL A 47 -6.05 5.51 -10.34
C VAL A 47 -6.48 4.95 -11.70
N GLY A 48 -6.64 5.70 -12.65
CA GLY A 48 -7.18 5.27 -13.93
C GLY A 48 -7.93 6.40 -14.59
N PRO A 49 -8.60 6.23 -15.67
CA PRO A 49 -9.03 5.00 -16.31
C PRO A 49 -7.83 4.27 -16.87
N GLY A 50 -7.62 3.04 -16.50
CA GLY A 50 -6.55 2.23 -17.05
C GLY A 50 -5.75 1.42 -16.06
N GLY A 51 -5.79 1.72 -14.76
CA GLY A 51 -5.11 0.91 -13.77
C GLY A 51 -5.62 -0.54 -13.74
N TYR A 52 -6.93 -0.73 -13.75
CA TYR A 52 -7.55 -2.04 -13.58
C TYR A 52 -8.22 -2.61 -14.81
N ALA A 53 -8.47 -1.82 -15.85
CA ALA A 53 -9.32 -2.23 -16.98
C ALA A 53 -8.55 -2.48 -18.27
N ASP A 54 -7.23 -2.66 -18.24
CA ASP A 54 -6.36 -2.82 -19.41
C ASP A 54 -6.50 -1.74 -20.49
N LYS A 55 -7.14 -0.62 -20.11
CA LYS A 55 -7.23 0.57 -20.94
C LYS A 55 -6.17 1.55 -20.48
N GLY A 56 -5.44 2.12 -21.40
CA GLY A 56 -4.52 3.20 -21.13
C GLY A 56 -5.22 4.45 -20.61
N PHE A 57 -4.45 5.46 -20.25
CA PHE A 57 -4.95 6.79 -19.88
C PHE A 57 -5.83 7.37 -21.00
N ILE A 58 -6.91 8.04 -20.62
CA ILE A 58 -7.80 8.75 -21.53
C ILE A 58 -7.75 10.23 -21.19
N ASP A 59 -7.28 11.05 -22.15
CA ASP A 59 -7.14 12.51 -21.97
C ASP A 59 -8.50 13.20 -22.11
N LEU A 60 -9.21 13.31 -20.99
CA LEU A 60 -10.48 14.04 -20.90
C LEU A 60 -10.28 15.37 -20.17
N PRO A 61 -10.65 16.53 -20.80
CA PRO A 61 -10.52 17.84 -20.13
C PRO A 61 -11.20 17.90 -18.76
N ALA A 62 -12.40 17.32 -18.63
CA ALA A 62 -13.13 17.29 -17.37
C ALA A 62 -12.42 16.46 -16.29
N LEU A 63 -11.78 15.33 -16.65
CA LEU A 63 -10.98 14.52 -15.73
C LEU A 63 -9.78 15.33 -15.23
N LYS A 64 -9.06 15.98 -16.14
CA LYS A 64 -7.89 16.80 -15.78
C LYS A 64 -8.26 17.98 -14.89
N GLU A 65 -9.35 18.68 -15.20
CA GLU A 65 -9.82 19.78 -14.36
C GLU A 65 -10.21 19.32 -12.97
N ASN A 66 -10.96 18.23 -12.87
CA ASN A 66 -11.33 17.64 -11.59
C ASN A 66 -10.11 17.20 -10.78
N GLY A 67 -9.11 16.55 -11.40
CA GLY A 67 -7.89 16.16 -10.71
C GLY A 67 -7.06 17.34 -10.21
N ARG A 68 -6.97 18.45 -10.96
CA ARG A 68 -6.36 19.71 -10.48
C ARG A 68 -7.08 20.25 -9.26
N GLN A 69 -8.40 20.33 -9.33
CA GLN A 69 -9.22 20.80 -8.22
C GLN A 69 -9.03 19.94 -6.98
N GLN A 70 -9.10 18.63 -7.11
CA GLN A 70 -8.92 17.72 -5.98
C GLN A 70 -7.52 17.84 -5.36
N LEU A 71 -6.47 18.03 -6.15
CA LEU A 71 -5.12 18.24 -5.64
C LEU A 71 -5.01 19.54 -4.83
N VAL A 72 -5.54 20.63 -5.34
CA VAL A 72 -5.58 21.93 -4.65
C VAL A 72 -6.37 21.82 -3.34
N GLU A 73 -7.54 21.18 -3.39
CA GLU A 73 -8.39 20.96 -2.21
C GLU A 73 -7.68 20.10 -1.18
N LEU A 74 -7.07 18.96 -1.58
CA LEU A 74 -6.31 18.09 -0.70
C LEU A 74 -5.20 18.86 0.03
N ILE A 75 -4.40 19.64 -0.70
CA ILE A 75 -3.28 20.40 -0.12
C ILE A 75 -3.80 21.51 0.81
N ARG A 76 -4.71 22.36 0.34
CA ARG A 76 -5.17 23.52 1.11
C ARG A 76 -5.94 23.16 2.36
N GLN A 77 -6.75 22.11 2.31
CA GLN A 77 -7.51 21.64 3.46
C GLN A 77 -6.60 21.01 4.51
N ASN A 78 -5.52 20.34 4.08
CA ASN A 78 -4.69 19.54 4.97
C ASN A 78 -3.27 20.09 5.17
N PHE A 79 -2.99 21.30 4.71
CA PHE A 79 -1.66 21.94 4.80
C PHE A 79 -1.10 21.98 6.22
N ASN A 80 -1.98 22.20 7.21
CA ASN A 80 -1.60 22.35 8.62
C ASN A 80 -1.47 21.03 9.39
N HIS A 81 -1.61 19.86 8.72
CA HIS A 81 -1.38 18.57 9.35
C HIS A 81 0.11 18.20 9.28
N PRO A 82 0.85 18.23 10.41
CA PRO A 82 2.29 17.94 10.41
C PRO A 82 2.60 16.47 10.12
N SER A 83 1.66 15.57 10.30
CA SER A 83 1.80 14.16 9.97
C SER A 83 1.95 13.92 8.46
N ILE A 84 1.36 14.75 7.60
CA ILE A 84 1.45 14.59 6.14
C ILE A 84 2.86 14.96 5.68
N VAL A 85 3.56 14.00 5.09
CA VAL A 85 4.95 14.16 4.66
C VAL A 85 5.13 14.21 3.14
N CYS A 86 4.15 13.76 2.37
CA CYS A 86 4.18 13.84 0.91
C CYS A 86 2.78 13.82 0.29
N TRP A 87 2.68 14.36 -0.94
CA TRP A 87 1.46 14.40 -1.74
C TRP A 87 1.54 13.39 -2.88
N GLY A 88 0.62 12.44 -2.92
CA GLY A 88 0.53 11.40 -3.94
C GLY A 88 -0.24 11.87 -5.17
N LEU A 89 0.34 11.71 -6.36
CA LEU A 89 -0.22 12.24 -7.60
C LEU A 89 -0.93 11.20 -8.47
N PHE A 90 -0.47 9.94 -8.44
CA PHE A 90 -1.12 8.86 -9.20
C PHE A 90 -0.84 7.49 -8.60
N ASN A 91 -1.69 6.53 -8.97
CA ASN A 91 -1.50 5.10 -8.69
C ASN A 91 -1.71 4.27 -9.96
N GLU A 92 -0.72 3.42 -10.29
CA GLU A 92 -0.79 2.38 -11.33
C GLU A 92 -1.25 2.86 -12.71
N LEU A 93 -0.84 4.04 -13.12
CA LEU A 93 -1.11 4.53 -14.47
C LEU A 93 -0.26 3.82 -15.50
N LYS A 94 -0.84 3.60 -16.69
CA LYS A 94 -0.14 3.08 -17.87
C LYS A 94 0.19 4.21 -18.84
N GLU A 95 1.34 4.09 -19.51
CA GLU A 95 1.70 4.99 -20.62
C GLU A 95 0.94 4.66 -21.93
N GLU A 96 0.24 3.53 -21.98
CA GLU A 96 -0.61 3.12 -23.09
C GLU A 96 -1.85 4.00 -23.18
N GLY A 97 -2.40 4.16 -24.39
CA GLY A 97 -3.53 5.06 -24.67
C GLY A 97 -3.07 6.50 -24.88
N ASP A 98 -3.80 7.48 -24.33
CA ASP A 98 -3.37 8.87 -24.34
C ASP A 98 -2.22 9.04 -23.33
N ASN A 99 -1.21 9.82 -23.70
CA ASN A 99 -0.02 10.00 -22.89
C ASN A 99 -0.29 10.80 -21.62
N PRO A 100 -0.17 10.21 -20.39
CA PRO A 100 -0.45 10.93 -19.14
C PRO A 100 0.69 11.84 -18.69
N ILE A 101 1.89 11.72 -19.25
CA ILE A 101 3.10 12.42 -18.79
C ILE A 101 2.93 13.95 -18.72
N PRO A 102 2.37 14.63 -19.74
CA PRO A 102 2.18 16.08 -19.66
C PRO A 102 1.29 16.50 -18.50
N TYR A 103 0.23 15.73 -18.24
CA TYR A 103 -0.69 16.03 -17.15
C TYR A 103 -0.09 15.75 -15.78
N ILE A 104 0.67 14.67 -15.61
CA ILE A 104 1.37 14.39 -14.35
C ILE A 104 2.40 15.47 -14.04
N ARG A 105 3.14 15.96 -15.06
CA ARG A 105 4.06 17.09 -14.87
C ARG A 105 3.34 18.35 -14.42
N GLU A 106 2.18 18.63 -14.99
CA GLU A 106 1.33 19.74 -14.58
C GLU A 106 0.90 19.59 -13.11
N LEU A 107 0.41 18.40 -12.71
CA LEU A 107 0.04 18.14 -11.33
C LEU A 107 1.23 18.26 -10.37
N ASN A 108 2.42 17.81 -10.77
CA ASN A 108 3.62 17.97 -9.97
C ASN A 108 4.00 19.44 -9.76
N GLN A 109 3.93 20.24 -10.81
CA GLN A 109 4.18 21.68 -10.71
C GLN A 109 3.12 22.36 -9.84
N LEU A 110 1.85 21.99 -10.00
CA LEU A 110 0.75 22.54 -9.20
C LEU A 110 0.92 22.20 -7.71
N ALA A 111 1.29 20.95 -7.38
CA ALA A 111 1.55 20.57 -5.99
C ALA A 111 2.64 21.44 -5.37
N HIS A 112 3.75 21.68 -6.07
CA HIS A 112 4.84 22.53 -5.59
C HIS A 112 4.49 24.03 -5.53
N GLN A 113 3.50 24.49 -6.31
CA GLN A 113 2.98 25.84 -6.20
C GLN A 113 2.09 26.02 -4.97
N GLU A 114 1.31 24.99 -4.62
CA GLU A 114 0.43 25.00 -3.45
C GLU A 114 1.19 24.71 -2.14
N ASP A 115 2.21 23.84 -2.19
CA ASP A 115 3.06 23.51 -1.04
C ASP A 115 4.52 23.34 -1.46
N THR A 116 5.36 24.31 -1.10
CA THR A 116 6.80 24.30 -1.39
C THR A 116 7.61 23.49 -0.37
N THR A 117 6.98 22.92 0.64
CA THR A 117 7.66 22.29 1.79
C THR A 117 7.68 20.77 1.73
N ARG A 118 6.66 20.16 1.12
CA ARG A 118 6.51 18.71 1.04
C ARG A 118 6.81 18.19 -0.36
N PRO A 119 7.51 17.03 -0.46
CA PRO A 119 7.73 16.39 -1.74
C PRO A 119 6.45 15.76 -2.30
N THR A 120 6.45 15.55 -3.61
CA THR A 120 5.46 14.74 -4.30
C THR A 120 5.92 13.28 -4.42
N THR A 121 4.97 12.36 -4.52
CA THR A 121 5.24 10.94 -4.74
C THR A 121 4.18 10.31 -5.64
N SER A 122 4.42 9.09 -6.07
CA SER A 122 3.46 8.30 -6.83
C SER A 122 3.71 6.81 -6.63
N ALA A 123 2.68 6.01 -6.87
CA ALA A 123 2.75 4.56 -6.83
C ALA A 123 2.68 4.00 -8.25
N SER A 124 3.69 3.27 -8.66
CA SER A 124 3.79 2.67 -10.00
C SER A 124 3.79 1.15 -9.95
N ASN A 125 3.30 0.53 -10.99
CA ASN A 125 3.48 -0.90 -11.25
C ASN A 125 4.09 -1.14 -12.65
N GLN A 126 4.53 -0.07 -13.31
CA GLN A 126 5.07 -0.07 -14.67
C GLN A 126 6.56 0.31 -14.67
N GLY A 127 7.26 -0.04 -15.75
CA GLY A 127 8.50 0.61 -16.15
C GLY A 127 8.22 1.94 -16.87
N GLY A 128 9.28 2.62 -17.31
CA GLY A 128 9.16 3.80 -18.18
C GLY A 128 9.29 5.13 -17.47
N SER A 129 8.96 6.18 -18.21
CA SER A 129 9.25 7.57 -17.87
C SER A 129 8.32 8.15 -16.79
N LEU A 130 7.18 7.52 -16.52
CA LEU A 130 6.29 7.88 -15.42
C LEU A 130 7.00 7.92 -14.06
N ASN A 131 8.00 7.04 -13.88
CA ASN A 131 8.70 6.87 -12.61
C ASN A 131 9.68 8.01 -12.27
N PHE A 132 9.82 9.00 -13.14
CA PHE A 132 10.76 10.13 -13.00
C PHE A 132 10.04 11.49 -12.93
N LEU A 133 8.73 11.51 -12.65
CA LEU A 133 7.91 12.72 -12.71
C LEU A 133 7.62 13.34 -11.34
N THR A 134 7.87 12.61 -10.26
CA THR A 134 7.68 13.05 -8.88
C THR A 134 9.00 13.03 -8.12
N ASP A 135 9.09 13.72 -6.99
CA ASP A 135 10.33 13.80 -6.18
C ASP A 135 10.73 12.45 -5.58
N LEU A 136 9.72 11.68 -5.19
CA LEU A 136 9.84 10.30 -4.70
C LEU A 136 9.04 9.40 -5.63
N ILE A 137 9.41 8.13 -5.70
CA ILE A 137 8.64 7.11 -6.39
C ILE A 137 8.57 5.84 -5.54
N ALA A 138 7.45 5.15 -5.58
CA ALA A 138 7.31 3.85 -4.96
C ALA A 138 6.59 2.87 -5.91
N TRP A 139 6.83 1.59 -5.71
CA TRP A 139 6.25 0.54 -6.55
C TRP A 139 5.29 -0.34 -5.79
N ASN A 140 4.16 -0.65 -6.44
CA ASN A 140 3.27 -1.73 -6.06
C ASN A 140 3.89 -3.04 -6.52
N ARG A 141 4.42 -3.83 -5.57
CA ARG A 141 5.16 -5.07 -5.86
C ARG A 141 4.56 -6.24 -5.07
N TYR A 142 4.12 -7.23 -5.81
CA TYR A 142 3.46 -8.40 -5.23
C TYR A 142 4.22 -9.69 -5.57
N ASP A 143 5.56 -9.63 -5.50
CA ASP A 143 6.44 -10.75 -5.78
C ASP A 143 6.22 -11.90 -4.79
N GLY A 144 5.82 -13.06 -5.29
CA GLY A 144 5.38 -14.20 -4.48
C GLY A 144 3.88 -14.24 -4.22
N TRP A 145 3.08 -13.32 -4.78
CA TRP A 145 1.63 -13.39 -4.76
C TRP A 145 1.04 -13.52 -6.17
N TYR A 146 1.06 -12.49 -7.01
CA TYR A 146 0.51 -12.55 -8.38
C TYR A 146 1.40 -13.30 -9.38
N GLY A 147 2.53 -13.78 -8.96
CA GLY A 147 3.52 -14.51 -9.74
C GLY A 147 4.89 -14.37 -9.12
N SER A 148 5.91 -14.93 -9.78
CA SER A 148 7.30 -14.85 -9.31
C SER A 148 7.52 -15.41 -7.89
N THR A 149 8.60 -15.01 -7.26
CA THR A 149 8.93 -15.36 -5.88
C THR A 149 9.39 -14.11 -5.14
N PRO A 150 9.40 -14.07 -3.79
CA PRO A 150 9.93 -12.92 -3.07
C PRO A 150 11.35 -12.49 -3.50
N LYS A 151 12.19 -13.43 -3.93
CA LYS A 151 13.54 -13.13 -4.44
C LYS A 151 13.54 -12.15 -5.62
N THR A 152 12.52 -12.16 -6.46
CA THR A 152 12.44 -11.21 -7.59
C THR A 152 12.24 -9.77 -7.14
N LEU A 153 11.72 -9.52 -5.94
CA LEU A 153 11.72 -8.19 -5.33
C LEU A 153 13.15 -7.70 -5.06
N ALA A 154 14.02 -8.58 -4.53
CA ALA A 154 15.43 -8.23 -4.32
C ALA A 154 16.12 -7.83 -5.63
N ASP A 155 15.97 -8.67 -6.66
CA ASP A 155 16.55 -8.42 -7.99
C ASP A 155 16.03 -7.10 -8.59
N PHE A 156 14.74 -6.82 -8.43
CA PHE A 156 14.14 -5.55 -8.87
C PHE A 156 14.73 -4.35 -8.14
N LEU A 157 14.75 -4.36 -6.81
CA LEU A 157 15.26 -3.25 -6.00
C LEU A 157 16.73 -2.97 -6.30
N ASP A 158 17.57 -4.01 -6.29
CA ASP A 158 19.01 -3.89 -6.52
C ASP A 158 19.35 -3.43 -7.94
N SER A 159 18.64 -3.96 -8.95
CA SER A 159 18.86 -3.57 -10.34
C SER A 159 18.36 -2.15 -10.61
N THR A 160 17.22 -1.76 -10.06
CA THR A 160 16.67 -0.41 -10.23
C THR A 160 17.55 0.62 -9.56
N HIS A 161 17.98 0.38 -8.32
CA HIS A 161 18.89 1.28 -7.60
C HIS A 161 20.25 1.43 -8.30
N ARG A 162 20.79 0.33 -8.83
CA ARG A 162 22.07 0.36 -9.57
C ARG A 162 21.94 1.14 -10.89
N LYS A 163 20.82 0.98 -11.58
CA LYS A 163 20.57 1.64 -12.88
C LYS A 163 20.21 3.11 -12.72
N HIS A 164 19.52 3.44 -11.64
CA HIS A 164 18.97 4.76 -11.35
C HIS A 164 19.26 5.15 -9.89
N PRO A 165 20.54 5.40 -9.54
CA PRO A 165 20.92 5.72 -8.15
C PRO A 165 20.35 7.06 -7.66
N GLU A 166 19.91 7.92 -8.58
CA GLU A 166 19.24 9.19 -8.29
C GLU A 166 17.79 9.02 -7.83
N LEU A 167 17.15 7.88 -8.14
CA LEU A 167 15.77 7.64 -7.74
C LEU A 167 15.66 7.38 -6.24
N ARG A 168 14.80 8.12 -5.58
CA ARG A 168 14.35 7.86 -4.21
C ARG A 168 13.22 6.87 -4.26
N LEU A 169 13.58 5.60 -4.16
CA LEU A 169 12.70 4.46 -4.44
C LEU A 169 12.10 3.90 -3.14
N GLY A 170 10.80 3.59 -3.17
CA GLY A 170 10.06 2.96 -2.09
C GLY A 170 9.17 1.81 -2.59
N ILE A 171 8.50 1.16 -1.66
CA ILE A 171 7.47 0.13 -1.94
C ILE A 171 6.13 0.63 -1.42
N SER A 172 5.25 0.98 -2.36
CA SER A 172 3.92 1.55 -2.04
C SER A 172 2.87 0.52 -1.70
N GLU A 173 3.01 -0.69 -2.22
CA GLU A 173 2.14 -1.82 -1.88
C GLU A 173 2.90 -3.13 -2.00
N TYR A 174 2.73 -4.00 -1.00
CA TYR A 174 3.06 -5.42 -1.04
C TYR A 174 2.17 -6.19 -0.07
N GLY A 175 1.70 -7.38 -0.46
CA GLY A 175 0.78 -8.16 0.36
C GLY A 175 0.29 -9.43 -0.32
N ALA A 176 -0.28 -10.32 0.45
CA ALA A 176 -0.88 -11.58 0.01
C ALA A 176 -2.23 -11.78 0.69
N GLY A 177 -3.18 -12.39 -0.01
CA GLY A 177 -4.47 -12.74 0.55
C GLY A 177 -4.36 -13.84 1.60
N ALA A 178 -5.23 -13.81 2.61
CA ALA A 178 -5.35 -14.85 3.60
C ALA A 178 -6.74 -14.93 4.23
N SER A 179 -7.25 -16.14 4.34
CA SER A 179 -8.37 -16.47 5.22
C SER A 179 -7.86 -17.08 6.53
N ILE A 180 -8.40 -16.63 7.65
CA ILE A 180 -8.10 -17.20 8.97
C ILE A 180 -8.58 -18.67 9.13
N TYR A 181 -9.35 -19.16 8.18
CA TYR A 181 -9.86 -20.54 8.14
C TYR A 181 -9.02 -21.44 7.23
N HIS A 182 -8.06 -20.89 6.48
CA HIS A 182 -7.25 -21.64 5.54
C HIS A 182 -5.81 -21.78 6.06
N GLN A 183 -5.39 -23.02 6.23
CA GLN A 183 -4.01 -23.38 6.58
C GLN A 183 -3.54 -24.50 5.66
N GLN A 184 -2.25 -24.61 5.42
CA GLN A 184 -1.67 -25.68 4.61
C GLN A 184 -0.50 -26.35 5.33
N ASP A 185 -0.40 -27.67 5.22
CA ASP A 185 0.68 -28.44 5.85
C ASP A 185 2.02 -28.24 5.14
N THR A 186 1.99 -28.13 3.82
CA THR A 186 3.16 -27.86 3.00
C THR A 186 3.05 -26.49 2.38
N LEU A 187 4.01 -25.63 2.67
CA LEU A 187 4.03 -24.26 2.20
C LEU A 187 4.13 -24.19 0.67
N LYS A 188 3.08 -23.73 0.02
CA LYS A 188 2.98 -23.61 -1.43
C LYS A 188 2.23 -22.34 -1.79
N GLN A 189 2.72 -21.63 -2.81
CA GLN A 189 2.06 -20.43 -3.32
C GLN A 189 0.65 -20.77 -3.82
N PRO A 190 -0.40 -20.14 -3.26
CA PRO A 190 -1.76 -20.33 -3.72
C PRO A 190 -2.01 -19.61 -5.04
N ALA A 191 -3.10 -19.97 -5.71
CA ALA A 191 -3.58 -19.21 -6.86
C ALA A 191 -4.26 -17.91 -6.40
N PRO A 192 -3.78 -16.72 -6.78
CA PRO A 192 -4.32 -15.44 -6.28
C PRO A 192 -5.80 -15.19 -6.61
N ALA A 193 -6.28 -15.78 -7.71
CA ALA A 193 -7.70 -15.70 -8.09
C ALA A 193 -8.53 -16.89 -7.58
N GLY A 194 -7.91 -17.77 -6.77
CA GLY A 194 -8.55 -18.96 -6.23
C GLY A 194 -9.34 -18.69 -4.95
N TYR A 195 -10.08 -19.69 -4.54
CA TYR A 195 -10.80 -19.70 -3.24
C TYR A 195 -9.82 -19.85 -2.04
N TRP A 196 -8.75 -20.66 -2.25
CA TRP A 196 -7.86 -21.09 -1.18
C TRP A 196 -6.73 -20.11 -0.95
N HIS A 197 -6.83 -19.31 0.12
CA HIS A 197 -5.81 -18.34 0.55
C HIS A 197 -5.32 -18.70 1.97
N PRO A 198 -4.32 -19.57 2.11
CA PRO A 198 -3.84 -20.01 3.42
C PRO A 198 -3.09 -18.89 4.15
N GLU A 199 -3.41 -18.70 5.43
CA GLU A 199 -2.84 -17.66 6.29
C GLU A 199 -1.33 -17.83 6.47
N ASN A 200 -0.86 -19.06 6.57
CA ASN A 200 0.59 -19.33 6.69
C ASN A 200 1.37 -18.98 5.41
N TRP A 201 0.72 -18.95 4.22
CA TRP A 201 1.36 -18.37 3.03
C TRP A 201 1.49 -16.85 3.15
N GLN A 202 0.48 -16.14 3.63
CA GLN A 202 0.55 -14.70 3.87
C GLN A 202 1.70 -14.39 4.82
N THR A 203 1.81 -15.11 5.93
CA THR A 203 2.87 -14.92 6.92
C THR A 203 4.25 -15.13 6.30
N TYR A 204 4.48 -16.22 5.57
CA TYR A 204 5.72 -16.45 4.83
C TYR A 204 6.03 -15.33 3.83
N TYR A 205 5.03 -14.92 3.05
CA TYR A 205 5.15 -13.83 2.09
C TYR A 205 5.66 -12.54 2.75
N HIS A 206 5.05 -12.15 3.86
CA HIS A 206 5.42 -10.93 4.57
C HIS A 206 6.81 -11.03 5.20
N ILE A 207 7.18 -12.18 5.79
CA ILE A 207 8.52 -12.41 6.34
C ILE A 207 9.59 -12.23 5.27
N GLU A 208 9.44 -12.88 4.12
CA GLU A 208 10.45 -12.85 3.06
C GLU A 208 10.55 -11.47 2.40
N ASN A 209 9.41 -10.85 2.04
CA ASN A 209 9.43 -9.53 1.38
C ASN A 209 9.93 -8.44 2.33
N TRP A 210 9.49 -8.42 3.59
CA TRP A 210 9.96 -7.42 4.56
C TRP A 210 11.45 -7.54 4.84
N LYS A 211 11.99 -8.76 4.98
CA LYS A 211 13.42 -9.00 5.13
C LYS A 211 14.21 -8.39 3.95
N ILE A 212 13.75 -8.64 2.72
CA ILE A 212 14.37 -8.08 1.52
C ILE A 212 14.36 -6.55 1.56
N ILE A 213 13.25 -5.94 1.94
CA ILE A 213 13.10 -4.49 2.04
C ILE A 213 14.00 -3.93 3.15
N HIS A 214 13.95 -4.53 4.33
CA HIS A 214 14.68 -4.09 5.52
C HIS A 214 16.21 -4.11 5.33
N GLU A 215 16.73 -5.05 4.56
CA GLU A 215 18.14 -5.16 4.23
C GLU A 215 18.62 -4.09 3.21
N ARG A 216 17.73 -3.21 2.72
CA ARG A 216 18.03 -2.21 1.68
C ARG A 216 17.77 -0.78 2.16
N PRO A 217 18.76 -0.14 2.80
CA PRO A 217 18.60 1.19 3.41
C PRO A 217 18.36 2.31 2.39
N PHE A 218 18.48 2.04 1.09
CA PHE A 218 18.11 2.99 0.05
C PHE A 218 16.59 3.03 -0.25
N VAL A 219 15.81 2.09 0.30
CA VAL A 219 14.34 2.13 0.22
C VAL A 219 13.82 3.10 1.28
N TRP A 220 13.26 4.24 0.85
CA TRP A 220 12.82 5.31 1.76
C TRP A 220 11.59 4.95 2.61
N GLY A 221 10.79 4.00 2.17
CA GLY A 221 9.60 3.55 2.89
C GLY A 221 8.97 2.32 2.24
N SER A 222 8.18 1.60 3.03
CA SER A 222 7.41 0.45 2.55
C SER A 222 6.03 0.40 3.22
N PHE A 223 5.00 0.10 2.42
CA PHE A 223 3.61 0.11 2.87
C PHE A 223 2.97 -1.23 2.55
N VAL A 224 2.47 -1.89 3.59
CA VAL A 224 1.77 -3.17 3.46
C VAL A 224 0.39 -2.96 2.83
N TRP A 225 0.04 -3.77 1.85
CA TRP A 225 -1.31 -3.85 1.33
C TRP A 225 -2.00 -5.12 1.82
N ASN A 226 -2.82 -5.06 2.83
CA ASN A 226 -3.38 -3.89 3.49
C ASN A 226 -3.38 -4.10 5.01
N MET A 227 -3.65 -3.06 5.79
CA MET A 227 -3.82 -3.23 7.24
C MET A 227 -5.06 -4.05 7.56
N PHE A 228 -6.16 -3.81 6.86
CA PHE A 228 -7.46 -4.46 7.09
C PHE A 228 -7.97 -5.16 5.83
N ASP A 229 -8.67 -6.27 6.00
CA ASP A 229 -9.55 -6.75 4.96
C ASP A 229 -10.62 -5.70 4.67
N PHE A 230 -11.00 -5.51 3.41
CA PHE A 230 -11.94 -4.46 3.02
C PHE A 230 -12.88 -4.88 1.90
N GLY A 231 -14.01 -4.19 1.80
CA GLY A 231 -15.01 -4.42 0.76
C GLY A 231 -14.46 -4.11 -0.64
N ALA A 232 -14.57 -5.07 -1.56
CA ALA A 232 -14.16 -4.96 -2.96
C ALA A 232 -15.13 -5.76 -3.83
N ALA A 233 -16.26 -5.15 -4.16
CA ALA A 233 -17.43 -5.81 -4.75
C ALA A 233 -17.15 -6.61 -6.03
N HIS A 234 -16.09 -6.27 -6.79
CA HIS A 234 -15.72 -6.97 -8.02
C HIS A 234 -14.89 -8.25 -7.77
N ARG A 235 -14.31 -8.43 -6.57
CA ARG A 235 -13.46 -9.57 -6.24
C ARG A 235 -14.29 -10.84 -5.98
N ARG A 236 -13.74 -11.97 -6.41
CA ARG A 236 -14.36 -13.30 -6.28
C ARG A 236 -13.42 -14.34 -5.68
N GLU A 237 -12.18 -13.98 -5.45
CA GLU A 237 -11.14 -14.79 -4.81
C GLU A 237 -11.30 -14.81 -3.28
N GLY A 238 -10.58 -15.73 -2.63
CA GLY A 238 -10.62 -15.91 -1.18
C GLY A 238 -11.88 -16.63 -0.72
N ASP A 239 -12.06 -16.76 0.58
CA ASP A 239 -13.19 -17.45 1.20
C ASP A 239 -14.50 -16.64 1.19
N ARG A 240 -14.42 -15.34 0.94
CA ARG A 240 -15.58 -14.42 0.95
C ARG A 240 -15.59 -13.52 -0.29
N PRO A 241 -16.45 -13.82 -1.29
CA PRO A 241 -16.64 -12.93 -2.43
C PRO A 241 -17.02 -11.50 -2.01
N GLY A 242 -16.47 -10.52 -2.69
CA GLY A 242 -16.69 -9.10 -2.39
C GLY A 242 -15.77 -8.53 -1.31
N ILE A 243 -14.80 -9.31 -0.82
CA ILE A 243 -13.79 -8.88 0.12
C ILE A 243 -12.40 -8.99 -0.51
N ASN A 244 -11.56 -7.98 -0.31
CA ASN A 244 -10.13 -8.08 -0.47
C ASN A 244 -9.55 -8.57 0.86
N ASP A 245 -8.99 -9.77 0.87
CA ASP A 245 -8.52 -10.48 2.06
C ASP A 245 -7.02 -10.30 2.35
N LYS A 246 -6.40 -9.27 1.76
CA LYS A 246 -4.97 -8.97 1.99
C LYS A 246 -4.70 -8.24 3.31
N GLY A 247 -5.73 -7.98 4.12
CA GLY A 247 -5.56 -7.38 5.44
C GLY A 247 -4.69 -8.22 6.37
N LEU A 248 -3.96 -7.56 7.24
CA LEU A 248 -3.30 -8.18 8.41
C LEU A 248 -4.29 -8.38 9.56
N VAL A 249 -5.44 -7.71 9.49
CA VAL A 249 -6.56 -7.81 10.42
C VAL A 249 -7.84 -8.02 9.62
N THR A 250 -8.75 -8.82 10.15
CA THR A 250 -10.03 -9.12 9.50
C THR A 250 -10.88 -7.85 9.32
N PHE A 251 -11.84 -7.91 8.38
CA PHE A 251 -12.76 -6.81 8.05
C PHE A 251 -13.45 -6.21 9.28
N ASP A 252 -13.84 -7.04 10.23
CA ASP A 252 -14.52 -6.65 11.47
C ASP A 252 -13.58 -6.22 12.61
N ARG A 253 -12.27 -6.12 12.35
CA ARG A 253 -11.20 -5.75 13.29
C ARG A 253 -10.98 -6.73 14.45
N LYS A 254 -11.65 -7.86 14.47
CA LYS A 254 -11.63 -8.77 15.63
C LYS A 254 -10.46 -9.72 15.66
N VAL A 255 -9.92 -10.09 14.49
CA VAL A 255 -8.85 -11.08 14.41
C VAL A 255 -7.62 -10.49 13.74
N ARG A 256 -6.53 -10.47 14.47
CA ARG A 256 -5.19 -10.21 13.95
C ARG A 256 -4.67 -11.51 13.35
N LYS A 257 -4.27 -11.48 12.07
CA LYS A 257 -3.68 -12.63 11.39
C LYS A 257 -2.22 -12.83 11.85
N ASP A 258 -1.64 -14.00 11.61
CA ASP A 258 -0.27 -14.29 12.03
C ASP A 258 0.76 -13.26 11.54
N ALA A 259 0.59 -12.73 10.32
CA ALA A 259 1.46 -11.70 9.77
C ALA A 259 1.40 -10.36 10.54
N PHE A 260 0.30 -10.03 11.22
CA PHE A 260 0.22 -8.87 12.12
C PHE A 260 1.26 -9.01 13.25
N TYR A 261 1.30 -10.17 13.91
CA TYR A 261 2.23 -10.41 15.02
C TYR A 261 3.68 -10.45 14.57
N PHE A 262 3.94 -10.89 13.33
CA PHE A 262 5.28 -10.79 12.75
C PHE A 262 5.73 -9.32 12.68
N TYR A 263 4.89 -8.41 12.17
CA TYR A 263 5.21 -6.98 12.15
C TYR A 263 5.28 -6.37 13.53
N GLN A 264 4.36 -6.72 14.43
CA GLN A 264 4.41 -6.27 15.81
C GLN A 264 5.75 -6.62 16.48
N ALA A 265 6.23 -7.83 16.29
CA ALA A 265 7.52 -8.27 16.85
C ALA A 265 8.73 -7.51 16.28
N ASN A 266 8.63 -6.98 15.06
CA ASN A 266 9.72 -6.27 14.39
C ASN A 266 9.61 -4.74 14.50
N TRP A 267 8.41 -4.19 14.61
CA TRP A 267 8.16 -2.74 14.57
C TRP A 267 7.86 -2.14 15.94
N ASN A 268 7.15 -2.87 16.80
CA ASN A 268 6.85 -2.37 18.13
C ASN A 268 8.02 -2.65 19.09
N THR A 269 8.79 -1.60 19.38
CA THR A 269 9.96 -1.68 20.26
C THR A 269 9.61 -1.46 21.73
N THR A 270 8.35 -1.20 22.06
CA THR A 270 7.93 -0.85 23.42
C THR A 270 7.57 -2.07 24.26
N GLN A 271 7.21 -3.19 23.64
CA GLN A 271 6.78 -4.40 24.32
C GLN A 271 7.35 -5.67 23.64
N PRO A 272 7.80 -6.66 24.41
CA PRO A 272 8.17 -7.93 23.83
C PRO A 272 6.94 -8.67 23.30
N VAL A 273 7.08 -9.31 22.15
CA VAL A 273 6.01 -10.06 21.50
C VAL A 273 6.38 -11.52 21.42
N LEU A 274 5.47 -12.39 21.90
CA LEU A 274 5.52 -13.83 21.71
C LEU A 274 4.20 -14.29 21.10
N HIS A 275 4.25 -14.80 19.88
CA HIS A 275 3.09 -15.33 19.17
C HIS A 275 3.38 -16.73 18.64
N LEU A 276 2.42 -17.64 18.80
CA LEU A 276 2.46 -18.99 18.23
C LEU A 276 1.60 -19.00 16.96
N ALA A 277 2.25 -18.98 15.81
CA ALA A 277 1.59 -19.00 14.51
C ALA A 277 0.77 -20.29 14.34
N GLY A 278 -0.37 -20.19 13.66
CA GLY A 278 -1.29 -21.31 13.45
C GLY A 278 -2.14 -21.69 14.66
N ALA A 279 -1.93 -21.08 15.83
CA ALA A 279 -2.74 -21.35 17.04
C ALA A 279 -4.21 -20.86 16.89
N GLN A 280 -4.49 -20.11 15.84
CA GLN A 280 -5.83 -19.64 15.52
C GLN A 280 -6.68 -20.65 14.73
N ASN A 281 -6.27 -21.92 14.64
CA ASN A 281 -7.08 -23.00 14.07
C ASN A 281 -8.36 -23.17 14.91
N ARG A 282 -9.30 -22.24 14.70
CA ARG A 282 -10.49 -22.03 15.53
C ARG A 282 -11.65 -22.97 15.18
N ASN A 283 -11.47 -23.83 14.20
CA ASN A 283 -12.46 -24.81 13.79
C ASN A 283 -11.90 -26.22 14.00
N SER A 284 -11.83 -26.63 15.26
CA SER A 284 -11.79 -28.05 15.62
C SER A 284 -13.19 -28.67 15.76
N ASP A 285 -14.19 -28.05 15.15
CA ASP A 285 -15.50 -28.66 15.00
C ASP A 285 -15.50 -29.50 13.73
N TYR A 286 -14.94 -30.72 13.84
CA TYR A 286 -15.23 -31.85 12.98
C TYR A 286 -16.34 -32.68 13.57
#